data_c104efb86634f4201e78977cc79174e2
#
_entry.id   c104efb86634f4201e78977cc79174e2
#
_cell.length_a   1.000
_cell.length_b   1.000
_cell.length_c   1.000
_cell.angle_alpha   90.00
_cell.angle_beta   90.00
_cell.angle_gamma   90.00
#
_symmetry.space_group_name_H-M   'P 1'
#
loop_
_entity.id
_entity.type
_entity.pdbx_description
1 polymer ?
#
loop_
_entity_poly.entity_id
_entity_poly.type
_entity_poly.pdbx_seq_one_letter_code
_entity_poly.pdbx_strand_id
1 'polypeptide(L)'
;MEREMRTTMLRYGLTALLAAVLAGCGGGDSPTAPPPVTPTPPTVADTIKAAAATASNDAASNSSASFTVVQAAGVATFTAGTPNTLNFSVFSDGAVLQNLKLAANPANNVRVGIAKLVPGANGNPDQWVSYVTRTKTTTASNKGPNGEAAVMASAVQATTDPYNTDATKLAAQLVYNADGYYTYTFNTAFTIADADKALTHRIALQLSYTN
;
A
#
# COMPACT_ATOMS: atom_id res chain seq x y z
N MET A 1 16.84 -16.80 43.61
CA MET A 1 15.79 -17.65 43.03
C MET A 1 15.64 -17.23 41.56
N GLU A 2 16.52 -17.80 40.75
CA GLU A 2 16.56 -17.53 39.29
C GLU A 2 15.48 -18.36 38.62
N ARG A 3 14.68 -17.72 37.75
CA ARG A 3 13.83 -18.41 36.78
C ARG A 3 14.28 -18.01 35.38
N GLU A 4 15.02 -18.92 34.76
CA GLU A 4 15.37 -18.86 33.36
C GLU A 4 14.08 -18.89 32.50
N MET A 5 13.90 -17.88 31.69
CA MET A 5 12.85 -17.84 30.65
C MET A 5 13.48 -18.32 29.34
N ARG A 6 13.23 -19.59 29.00
CA ARG A 6 13.71 -20.21 27.76
C ARG A 6 13.01 -19.58 26.57
N THR A 7 13.74 -18.87 25.76
CA THR A 7 13.32 -18.38 24.46
C THR A 7 13.31 -19.53 23.45
N THR A 8 12.13 -19.99 23.06
CA THR A 8 11.97 -21.00 22.00
C THR A 8 12.07 -20.30 20.64
N MET A 9 13.25 -20.35 20.02
CA MET A 9 13.41 -20.01 18.62
C MET A 9 12.84 -21.12 17.74
N LEU A 10 11.75 -20.82 17.07
CA LEU A 10 11.19 -21.66 16.03
C LEU A 10 12.08 -21.53 14.77
N ARG A 11 13.00 -22.47 14.59
CA ARG A 11 13.81 -22.59 13.38
C ARG A 11 12.98 -23.30 12.32
N TYR A 12 12.60 -22.61 11.28
CA TYR A 12 12.08 -23.22 10.06
C TYR A 12 13.24 -23.96 9.35
N GLY A 13 13.24 -25.27 9.51
CA GLY A 13 14.18 -26.14 8.82
C GLY A 13 13.85 -26.22 7.34
N LEU A 14 14.77 -25.72 6.54
CA LEU A 14 14.80 -25.96 5.08
C LEU A 14 15.18 -27.42 4.86
N THR A 15 14.20 -28.29 4.60
CA THR A 15 14.42 -29.68 4.25
C THR A 15 14.89 -29.74 2.80
N ALA A 16 16.20 -29.74 2.59
CA ALA A 16 16.80 -30.12 1.30
C ALA A 16 16.64 -31.63 1.13
N LEU A 17 15.74 -32.05 0.25
CA LEU A 17 15.57 -33.43 -0.13
C LEU A 17 16.70 -33.83 -1.10
N LEU A 18 17.73 -34.47 -0.59
CA LEU A 18 18.83 -35.04 -1.38
C LEU A 18 18.35 -36.35 -1.98
N ALA A 19 17.93 -36.34 -3.25
CA ALA A 19 17.63 -37.56 -3.99
C ALA A 19 18.94 -38.29 -4.38
N ALA A 20 19.26 -39.33 -3.68
CA ALA A 20 20.35 -40.24 -4.07
C ALA A 20 19.91 -41.07 -5.31
N VAL A 21 20.53 -40.83 -6.46
CA VAL A 21 20.37 -41.62 -7.65
C VAL A 21 21.22 -42.89 -7.49
N LEU A 22 20.57 -44.01 -7.19
CA LEU A 22 21.17 -45.33 -7.32
C LEU A 22 21.20 -45.70 -8.81
N ALA A 23 22.37 -45.66 -9.42
CA ALA A 23 22.61 -46.21 -10.73
C ALA A 23 22.54 -47.74 -10.67
N GLY A 24 21.37 -48.30 -10.92
CA GLY A 24 21.18 -49.72 -11.16
C GLY A 24 21.44 -50.02 -12.64
N CYS A 25 22.50 -50.69 -12.95
CA CYS A 25 22.79 -51.28 -14.28
C CYS A 25 21.85 -52.46 -14.50
N GLY A 26 20.84 -52.29 -15.38
CA GLY A 26 19.92 -53.34 -15.82
C GLY A 26 19.27 -52.89 -17.11
N GLY A 27 19.69 -53.50 -18.24
CA GLY A 27 19.14 -53.23 -19.55
C GLY A 27 17.67 -53.65 -19.64
N GLY A 28 16.82 -52.72 -19.92
CA GLY A 28 15.41 -52.82 -20.23
C GLY A 28 14.94 -51.43 -20.64
N ASP A 29 14.27 -51.29 -21.78
CA ASP A 29 13.66 -50.05 -22.26
C ASP A 29 12.62 -49.55 -21.25
N SER A 30 13.10 -48.89 -20.23
CA SER A 30 12.22 -48.13 -19.29
C SER A 30 11.77 -46.86 -19.98
N PRO A 31 10.46 -46.55 -20.00
CA PRO A 31 9.99 -45.28 -20.53
C PRO A 31 10.66 -44.13 -19.76
N THR A 32 11.37 -43.29 -20.52
CA THR A 32 12.04 -42.11 -19.98
C THR A 32 11.00 -41.29 -19.21
N ALA A 33 11.19 -41.12 -17.90
CA ALA A 33 10.33 -40.32 -17.10
C ALA A 33 10.29 -38.89 -17.72
N PRO A 34 9.12 -38.28 -17.86
CA PRO A 34 9.04 -36.91 -18.36
C PRO A 34 9.90 -35.99 -17.49
N PRO A 35 10.59 -35.01 -18.09
CA PRO A 35 11.42 -34.08 -17.32
C PRO A 35 10.56 -33.39 -16.26
N PRO A 36 11.11 -33.14 -15.06
CA PRO A 36 10.39 -32.46 -14.02
C PRO A 36 9.91 -31.09 -14.53
N VAL A 37 8.60 -30.87 -14.52
CA VAL A 37 8.01 -29.59 -14.91
C VAL A 37 8.33 -28.57 -13.81
N THR A 38 9.14 -27.59 -14.14
CA THR A 38 9.37 -26.42 -13.26
C THR A 38 8.05 -25.68 -13.14
N PRO A 39 7.52 -25.46 -11.93
CA PRO A 39 6.28 -24.71 -11.78
C PRO A 39 6.46 -23.27 -12.32
N THR A 40 5.55 -22.86 -13.17
CA THR A 40 5.53 -21.48 -13.67
C THR A 40 5.30 -20.53 -12.49
N PRO A 41 6.10 -19.47 -12.32
CA PRO A 41 5.87 -18.48 -11.29
C PRO A 41 4.44 -17.89 -11.40
N PRO A 42 3.76 -17.61 -10.29
CA PRO A 42 2.43 -17.02 -10.33
C PRO A 42 2.47 -15.63 -11.02
N THR A 43 1.43 -15.35 -11.79
CA THR A 43 1.28 -14.03 -12.40
C THR A 43 0.93 -12.98 -11.35
N VAL A 44 1.07 -11.69 -11.67
CA VAL A 44 0.61 -10.59 -10.80
C VAL A 44 -0.88 -10.74 -10.48
N ALA A 45 -1.69 -11.10 -11.47
CA ALA A 45 -3.12 -11.35 -11.29
C ALA A 45 -3.40 -12.49 -10.29
N ASP A 46 -2.65 -13.60 -10.37
CA ASP A 46 -2.79 -14.72 -9.42
C ASP A 46 -2.40 -14.31 -8.00
N THR A 47 -1.34 -13.52 -7.86
CA THR A 47 -0.88 -13.01 -6.56
C THR A 47 -1.92 -12.07 -5.93
N ILE A 48 -2.51 -11.17 -6.72
CA ILE A 48 -3.59 -10.27 -6.28
C ILE A 48 -4.83 -11.09 -5.88
N LYS A 49 -5.22 -12.06 -6.68
CA LYS A 49 -6.35 -12.95 -6.38
C LYS A 49 -6.14 -13.75 -5.09
N ALA A 50 -4.94 -14.26 -4.86
CA ALA A 50 -4.60 -14.95 -3.63
C ALA A 50 -4.65 -14.01 -2.42
N ALA A 51 -4.15 -12.79 -2.55
CA ALA A 51 -4.22 -11.76 -1.51
C ALA A 51 -5.68 -11.39 -1.19
N ALA A 52 -6.54 -11.27 -2.22
CA ALA A 52 -7.97 -11.02 -2.05
C ALA A 52 -8.68 -12.12 -1.25
N ALA A 53 -8.35 -13.38 -1.52
CA ALA A 53 -8.96 -14.54 -0.85
C ALA A 53 -8.60 -14.61 0.64
N THR A 54 -7.48 -14.04 1.06
CA THR A 54 -7.00 -14.04 2.46
C THR A 54 -7.22 -12.71 3.17
N ALA A 55 -7.58 -11.64 2.44
CA ALA A 55 -7.81 -10.33 3.03
C ALA A 55 -9.12 -10.33 3.84
N SER A 56 -9.05 -9.88 5.09
CA SER A 56 -10.25 -9.62 5.89
C SER A 56 -10.95 -8.39 5.36
N ASN A 57 -12.28 -8.48 5.18
CA ASN A 57 -13.08 -7.32 4.81
C ASN A 57 -13.30 -6.45 6.05
N ASP A 58 -12.75 -5.24 6.03
CA ASP A 58 -13.09 -4.23 7.02
C ASP A 58 -14.34 -3.48 6.56
N ALA A 59 -15.40 -3.53 7.38
CA ALA A 59 -16.57 -2.70 7.16
C ALA A 59 -16.19 -1.24 7.36
N ALA A 60 -16.36 -0.41 6.32
CA ALA A 60 -16.24 1.02 6.50
C ALA A 60 -17.34 1.51 7.46
N SER A 61 -16.96 2.25 8.50
CA SER A 61 -17.82 2.61 9.64
C SER A 61 -19.10 3.38 9.30
N ASN A 62 -19.24 3.87 8.06
CA ASN A 62 -20.40 4.66 7.59
C ASN A 62 -20.92 4.22 6.20
N SER A 63 -20.59 3.02 5.74
CA SER A 63 -20.98 2.49 4.44
C SER A 63 -21.54 1.08 4.61
N SER A 64 -22.56 0.73 3.86
CA SER A 64 -23.09 -0.62 3.78
C SER A 64 -22.18 -1.59 3.00
N ALA A 65 -21.14 -1.07 2.34
CA ALA A 65 -20.18 -1.85 1.58
C ALA A 65 -18.93 -2.17 2.42
N SER A 66 -18.46 -3.41 2.32
CA SER A 66 -17.19 -3.84 2.88
C SER A 66 -16.10 -3.67 1.85
N PHE A 67 -15.00 -3.04 2.24
CA PHE A 67 -13.83 -2.85 1.38
C PHE A 67 -12.59 -3.46 2.01
N THR A 68 -11.79 -4.09 1.18
CA THR A 68 -10.43 -4.48 1.52
C THR A 68 -9.47 -3.83 0.55
N VAL A 69 -8.44 -3.18 1.09
CA VAL A 69 -7.38 -2.57 0.29
C VAL A 69 -6.09 -3.33 0.57
N VAL A 70 -5.46 -3.81 -0.48
CA VAL A 70 -4.16 -4.49 -0.39
C VAL A 70 -3.16 -3.81 -1.33
N GLN A 71 -1.90 -3.80 -0.94
CA GLN A 71 -0.84 -3.47 -1.88
C GLN A 71 -0.74 -4.58 -2.92
N ALA A 72 -0.57 -4.21 -4.18
CA ALA A 72 -0.48 -5.18 -5.26
C ALA A 72 0.81 -5.99 -5.13
N ALA A 73 0.69 -7.18 -4.56
CA ALA A 73 1.82 -8.08 -4.35
C ALA A 73 2.42 -8.54 -5.70
N GLY A 74 3.73 -8.77 -5.75
CA GLY A 74 4.45 -9.18 -6.96
C GLY A 74 4.83 -8.03 -7.91
N VAL A 75 4.39 -6.79 -7.62
CA VAL A 75 4.85 -5.55 -8.27
C VAL A 75 5.40 -4.59 -7.22
N ALA A 76 6.13 -3.56 -7.64
CA ALA A 76 6.57 -2.51 -6.72
C ALA A 76 5.32 -1.81 -6.13
N THR A 77 5.08 -2.02 -4.84
CA THR A 77 3.90 -1.46 -4.16
C THR A 77 4.00 0.05 -3.99
N PHE A 78 5.16 0.52 -3.60
CA PHE A 78 5.54 1.93 -3.64
C PHE A 78 6.92 2.04 -4.30
N THR A 79 7.01 2.84 -5.35
CA THR A 79 8.26 3.11 -6.04
C THR A 79 8.64 4.57 -5.86
N ALA A 80 9.73 4.81 -5.12
CA ALA A 80 10.30 6.14 -5.03
C ALA A 80 10.94 6.51 -6.36
N GLY A 81 10.60 7.69 -6.88
CA GLY A 81 11.08 8.16 -8.17
C GLY A 81 10.63 9.58 -8.45
N THR A 82 10.69 9.97 -9.71
CA THR A 82 10.20 11.25 -10.20
C THR A 82 9.34 11.00 -11.43
N PRO A 83 8.02 10.85 -11.27
CA PRO A 83 7.23 10.91 -10.03
C PRO A 83 7.28 9.64 -9.15
N ASN A 84 6.86 9.75 -7.89
CA ASN A 84 6.61 8.60 -7.04
C ASN A 84 5.34 7.86 -7.48
N THR A 85 5.31 6.55 -7.34
CA THR A 85 4.15 5.72 -7.71
C THR A 85 3.77 4.74 -6.60
N LEU A 86 2.49 4.38 -6.57
CA LEU A 86 1.92 3.38 -5.65
C LEU A 86 1.04 2.42 -6.44
N ASN A 87 1.25 1.10 -6.26
CA ASN A 87 0.36 0.09 -6.81
C ASN A 87 -0.52 -0.50 -5.70
N PHE A 88 -1.84 -0.55 -5.94
CA PHE A 88 -2.80 -1.09 -4.98
C PHE A 88 -4.02 -1.70 -5.68
N SER A 89 -4.70 -2.61 -4.98
CA SER A 89 -5.99 -3.17 -5.37
C SER A 89 -7.03 -2.88 -4.30
N VAL A 90 -8.25 -2.66 -4.73
CA VAL A 90 -9.41 -2.50 -3.85
C VAL A 90 -10.41 -3.58 -4.18
N PHE A 91 -10.87 -4.28 -3.15
CA PHE A 91 -11.89 -5.32 -3.26
C PHE A 91 -13.16 -4.85 -2.56
N SER A 92 -14.29 -5.10 -3.21
CA SER A 92 -15.62 -4.94 -2.62
C SER A 92 -16.37 -6.24 -2.86
N ASP A 93 -16.87 -6.85 -1.79
CA ASP A 93 -17.62 -8.11 -1.83
C ASP A 93 -16.87 -9.24 -2.59
N GLY A 94 -15.56 -9.34 -2.39
CA GLY A 94 -14.70 -10.35 -3.01
C GLY A 94 -14.35 -10.11 -4.47
N ALA A 95 -14.81 -9.01 -5.06
CA ALA A 95 -14.48 -8.61 -6.43
C ALA A 95 -13.56 -7.37 -6.47
N VAL A 96 -12.69 -7.31 -7.47
CA VAL A 96 -11.84 -6.13 -7.70
C VAL A 96 -12.70 -4.96 -8.17
N LEU A 97 -12.57 -3.84 -7.48
CA LEU A 97 -13.26 -2.60 -7.84
C LEU A 97 -12.52 -1.92 -9.01
N GLN A 98 -13.17 -1.83 -10.18
CA GLN A 98 -12.54 -1.38 -11.43
C GLN A 98 -12.86 0.08 -11.83
N ASN A 99 -13.71 0.76 -11.08
CA ASN A 99 -14.27 2.05 -11.47
C ASN A 99 -13.85 3.21 -10.55
N LEU A 100 -12.73 3.06 -9.82
CA LEU A 100 -12.18 4.16 -9.04
C LEU A 100 -11.75 5.32 -9.94
N LYS A 101 -12.01 6.53 -9.50
CA LYS A 101 -11.70 7.76 -10.25
C LYS A 101 -11.01 8.79 -9.35
N LEU A 102 -10.30 9.69 -9.99
CA LEU A 102 -9.87 10.95 -9.39
C LEU A 102 -10.83 12.02 -9.89
N ALA A 103 -11.76 12.44 -9.06
CA ALA A 103 -12.75 13.44 -9.43
C ALA A 103 -13.10 14.31 -8.23
N ALA A 104 -13.52 15.53 -8.50
CA ALA A 104 -14.04 16.43 -7.48
C ALA A 104 -15.40 15.97 -6.93
N ASN A 105 -16.10 15.10 -7.64
CA ASN A 105 -17.43 14.60 -7.28
C ASN A 105 -17.40 13.12 -6.87
N PRO A 106 -18.13 12.74 -5.83
CA PRO A 106 -17.77 11.73 -4.86
C PRO A 106 -18.02 10.26 -5.22
N ALA A 107 -18.65 9.95 -6.34
CA ALA A 107 -18.86 8.55 -6.68
C ALA A 107 -17.52 7.90 -7.09
N ASN A 108 -17.10 6.90 -6.34
CA ASN A 108 -15.91 6.08 -6.61
C ASN A 108 -14.58 6.84 -6.63
N ASN A 109 -14.46 7.82 -5.74
CA ASN A 109 -13.27 8.63 -5.64
C ASN A 109 -12.23 8.00 -4.71
N VAL A 110 -10.95 8.09 -5.08
CA VAL A 110 -9.83 7.71 -4.24
C VAL A 110 -8.92 8.91 -3.98
N ARG A 111 -8.46 9.04 -2.74
CA ARG A 111 -7.43 10.00 -2.34
C ARG A 111 -6.30 9.26 -1.66
N VAL A 112 -5.07 9.65 -1.94
CA VAL A 112 -3.88 8.96 -1.47
C VAL A 112 -3.03 9.92 -0.64
N GLY A 113 -2.50 9.43 0.46
CA GLY A 113 -1.51 10.12 1.28
C GLY A 113 -0.41 9.15 1.70
N ILE A 114 0.74 9.69 2.10
CA ILE A 114 1.86 8.92 2.62
C ILE A 114 2.52 9.67 3.77
N ALA A 115 2.86 8.94 4.82
CA ALA A 115 3.53 9.48 5.99
C ALA A 115 4.63 8.52 6.47
N LYS A 116 5.62 9.06 7.17
CA LYS A 116 6.64 8.33 7.92
C LYS A 116 6.38 8.44 9.42
N LEU A 117 6.76 7.40 10.18
CA LEU A 117 6.77 7.42 11.64
C LEU A 117 8.14 7.90 12.10
N VAL A 118 8.18 9.10 12.68
CA VAL A 118 9.39 9.68 13.26
C VAL A 118 9.44 9.32 14.74
N PRO A 119 10.51 8.64 15.22
CA PRO A 119 10.65 8.32 16.62
C PRO A 119 10.65 9.57 17.50
N GLY A 120 9.93 9.51 18.60
CA GLY A 120 9.95 10.57 19.62
C GLY A 120 11.30 10.67 20.32
N ALA A 121 11.66 11.88 20.72
CA ALA A 121 12.87 12.15 21.50
C ALA A 121 12.50 12.71 22.87
N ASN A 122 13.36 12.50 23.88
CA ASN A 122 13.20 13.05 25.23
C ASN A 122 11.84 12.69 25.90
N GLY A 123 11.36 11.45 25.69
CA GLY A 123 10.11 10.96 26.25
C GLY A 123 8.84 11.39 25.51
N ASN A 124 8.97 12.09 24.39
CA ASN A 124 7.83 12.37 23.52
C ASN A 124 7.43 11.11 22.73
N PRO A 125 6.13 10.93 22.42
CA PRO A 125 5.67 9.82 21.59
C PRO A 125 6.14 9.97 20.15
N ASP A 126 6.19 8.84 19.43
CA ASP A 126 6.43 8.80 18.00
C ASP A 126 5.34 9.59 17.25
N GLN A 127 5.73 10.21 16.15
CA GLN A 127 4.83 11.08 15.39
C GLN A 127 4.76 10.67 13.91
N TRP A 128 3.55 10.64 13.38
CA TRP A 128 3.34 10.50 11.94
C TRP A 128 3.56 11.84 11.24
N VAL A 129 4.54 11.88 10.34
CA VAL A 129 4.89 13.06 9.55
C VAL A 129 4.54 12.80 8.08
N SER A 130 3.59 13.57 7.55
CA SER A 130 3.15 13.43 6.16
C SER A 130 4.16 14.03 5.18
N TYR A 131 4.40 13.33 4.07
CA TYR A 131 5.14 13.88 2.93
C TYR A 131 4.28 14.81 2.08
N VAL A 132 2.97 14.62 2.10
CA VAL A 132 2.03 15.47 1.37
C VAL A 132 1.37 16.42 2.36
N THR A 133 1.64 17.71 2.20
CA THR A 133 1.17 18.75 3.09
C THR A 133 0.55 19.92 2.31
N ARG A 134 -0.27 20.69 2.99
CA ARG A 134 -0.78 21.97 2.50
C ARG A 134 -0.63 23.05 3.57
N THR A 135 -0.41 24.26 3.14
CA THR A 135 -0.48 25.41 4.03
C THR A 135 -1.92 25.90 4.13
N LYS A 136 -2.45 25.92 5.33
CA LYS A 136 -3.74 26.55 5.65
C LYS A 136 -3.47 27.92 6.24
N THR A 137 -4.01 28.94 5.59
CA THR A 137 -3.95 30.32 6.09
C THR A 137 -5.28 30.65 6.78
N THR A 138 -5.21 31.31 7.91
CA THR A 138 -6.40 31.82 8.57
C THR A 138 -7.03 32.91 7.72
N THR A 139 -8.36 32.96 7.69
CA THR A 139 -9.11 34.00 7.00
C THR A 139 -9.46 35.12 8.00
N ALA A 140 -9.76 36.32 7.51
CA ALA A 140 -10.18 37.43 8.35
C ALA A 140 -11.45 37.15 9.18
N SER A 141 -12.23 36.14 8.79
CA SER A 141 -13.40 35.67 9.54
C SER A 141 -13.04 34.78 10.72
N ASN A 142 -11.81 34.22 10.78
CA ASN A 142 -11.35 33.41 11.90
C ASN A 142 -10.90 34.33 13.03
N LYS A 143 -11.81 34.58 13.96
CA LYS A 143 -11.55 35.40 15.12
C LYS A 143 -11.56 34.57 16.38
N GLY A 144 -10.84 35.02 17.39
CA GLY A 144 -10.89 34.45 18.72
C GLY A 144 -12.26 34.71 19.40
N PRO A 145 -12.47 34.15 20.61
CA PRO A 145 -13.75 34.20 21.31
C PRO A 145 -14.26 35.61 21.56
N ASN A 146 -13.36 36.60 21.71
CA ASN A 146 -13.69 37.99 21.96
C ASN A 146 -13.62 38.88 20.71
N GLY A 147 -13.56 38.27 19.52
CA GLY A 147 -13.49 39.00 18.26
C GLY A 147 -12.08 39.47 17.87
N GLU A 148 -11.06 39.11 18.64
CA GLU A 148 -9.65 39.41 18.32
C GLU A 148 -9.21 38.74 17.04
N ALA A 149 -8.16 39.27 16.39
CA ALA A 149 -7.58 38.67 15.19
C ALA A 149 -7.07 37.26 15.48
N ALA A 150 -7.14 36.37 14.48
CA ALA A 150 -6.61 35.02 14.57
C ALA A 150 -5.13 35.03 14.98
N VAL A 151 -4.79 34.23 15.99
CA VAL A 151 -3.41 34.13 16.53
C VAL A 151 -2.45 33.49 15.55
N MET A 152 -2.94 32.57 14.70
CA MET A 152 -2.13 31.86 13.71
C MET A 152 -2.45 32.34 12.30
N ALA A 153 -1.47 32.92 11.63
CA ALA A 153 -1.62 33.39 10.25
C ALA A 153 -1.66 32.22 9.24
N SER A 154 -0.85 31.18 9.46
CA SER A 154 -0.85 29.99 8.63
C SER A 154 -0.32 28.77 9.40
N ALA A 155 -0.73 27.56 8.97
CA ALA A 155 -0.20 26.31 9.48
C ALA A 155 -0.02 25.30 8.35
N VAL A 156 1.06 24.51 8.43
CA VAL A 156 1.27 23.37 7.56
C VAL A 156 0.49 22.18 8.12
N GLN A 157 -0.35 21.58 7.30
CA GLN A 157 -1.21 20.46 7.67
C GLN A 157 -1.01 19.29 6.71
N ALA A 158 -1.05 18.08 7.25
CA ALA A 158 -1.12 16.87 6.44
C ALA A 158 -2.35 16.89 5.54
N THR A 159 -2.22 16.41 4.33
CA THR A 159 -3.32 16.28 3.38
C THR A 159 -3.11 15.05 2.48
N THR A 160 -4.13 14.69 1.72
CA THR A 160 -3.99 13.75 0.59
C THR A 160 -3.42 14.48 -0.62
N ASP A 161 -2.80 13.71 -1.51
CA ASP A 161 -2.24 14.25 -2.75
C ASP A 161 -3.32 14.92 -3.60
N PRO A 162 -3.10 16.15 -4.09
CA PRO A 162 -4.08 16.86 -4.88
C PRO A 162 -4.25 16.22 -6.26
N TYR A 163 -5.46 16.35 -6.82
CA TYR A 163 -5.70 15.99 -8.20
C TYR A 163 -5.02 16.97 -9.15
N ASN A 164 -4.52 16.45 -10.27
CA ASN A 164 -4.01 17.31 -11.31
C ASN A 164 -5.15 18.09 -11.98
N THR A 165 -4.95 19.35 -12.25
CA THR A 165 -5.95 20.20 -12.93
C THR A 165 -5.95 20.02 -14.43
N ASP A 166 -4.87 19.51 -15.02
CA ASP A 166 -4.79 19.12 -16.43
C ASP A 166 -5.45 17.76 -16.62
N ALA A 167 -6.40 17.67 -17.52
CA ALA A 167 -7.22 16.46 -17.73
C ALA A 167 -6.40 15.25 -18.20
N THR A 168 -5.37 15.46 -19.02
CA THR A 168 -4.50 14.37 -19.50
C THR A 168 -3.64 13.82 -18.36
N LYS A 169 -3.06 14.71 -17.55
CA LYS A 169 -2.27 14.33 -16.38
C LYS A 169 -3.14 13.69 -15.31
N LEU A 170 -4.37 14.17 -15.13
CA LEU A 170 -5.34 13.57 -14.21
C LEU A 170 -5.68 12.13 -14.61
N ALA A 171 -5.89 11.87 -15.90
CA ALA A 171 -6.14 10.53 -16.41
C ALA A 171 -4.93 9.59 -16.21
N ALA A 172 -3.71 10.12 -16.28
CA ALA A 172 -2.47 9.38 -16.03
C ALA A 172 -2.14 9.22 -14.54
N GLN A 173 -2.77 9.99 -13.65
CA GLN A 173 -2.53 9.97 -12.22
C GLN A 173 -3.09 8.70 -11.56
N LEU A 174 -4.16 8.11 -12.09
CA LEU A 174 -4.72 6.84 -11.65
C LEU A 174 -5.02 5.95 -12.85
N VAL A 175 -4.29 4.87 -13.00
CA VAL A 175 -4.44 3.93 -14.12
C VAL A 175 -4.83 2.56 -13.58
N TYR A 176 -5.92 1.98 -14.09
CA TYR A 176 -6.28 0.60 -13.83
C TYR A 176 -5.52 -0.35 -14.76
N ASN A 177 -4.89 -1.38 -14.20
CA ASN A 177 -4.16 -2.40 -14.93
C ASN A 177 -5.01 -3.67 -15.09
N ALA A 178 -4.91 -4.32 -16.23
CA ALA A 178 -5.67 -5.53 -16.56
C ALA A 178 -5.47 -6.68 -15.53
N ASP A 179 -4.36 -6.68 -14.83
CA ASP A 179 -4.05 -7.65 -13.77
C ASP A 179 -4.83 -7.40 -12.46
N GLY A 180 -5.68 -6.39 -12.39
CA GLY A 180 -6.57 -6.16 -11.25
C GLY A 180 -6.03 -5.18 -10.20
N TYR A 181 -5.12 -4.29 -10.56
CA TYR A 181 -4.59 -3.28 -9.64
C TYR A 181 -4.56 -1.89 -10.27
N TYR A 182 -4.47 -0.87 -9.43
CA TYR A 182 -4.26 0.51 -9.83
C TYR A 182 -2.80 0.90 -9.65
N THR A 183 -2.29 1.68 -10.60
CA THR A 183 -1.08 2.48 -10.43
C THR A 183 -1.49 3.93 -10.18
N TYR A 184 -1.14 4.44 -9.03
CA TYR A 184 -1.32 5.84 -8.66
C TYR A 184 0.02 6.58 -8.79
N THR A 185 0.03 7.67 -9.52
CA THR A 185 1.19 8.56 -9.68
C THR A 185 0.97 9.81 -8.85
N PHE A 186 1.85 10.08 -7.87
CA PHE A 186 1.74 11.27 -7.03
C PHE A 186 1.93 12.55 -7.85
N ASN A 187 0.99 13.48 -7.70
CA ASN A 187 1.07 14.81 -8.30
C ASN A 187 2.00 15.73 -7.50
N THR A 188 2.06 15.54 -6.19
CA THR A 188 3.00 16.25 -5.31
C THR A 188 4.39 15.62 -5.43
N ALA A 189 5.38 16.44 -5.79
CA ALA A 189 6.77 16.02 -5.73
C ALA A 189 7.25 15.97 -4.28
N PHE A 190 7.78 14.82 -3.86
CA PHE A 190 8.47 14.65 -2.59
C PHE A 190 9.57 13.61 -2.73
N THR A 191 10.58 13.69 -1.87
CA THR A 191 11.69 12.74 -1.85
C THR A 191 11.73 12.04 -0.48
N ILE A 192 11.91 10.73 -0.49
CA ILE A 192 12.22 9.96 0.72
C ILE A 192 13.73 9.96 0.87
N ALA A 193 14.23 10.71 1.84
CA ALA A 193 15.65 10.77 2.15
C ALA A 193 16.18 9.38 2.55
N ASP A 194 17.45 9.10 2.29
CA ASP A 194 18.03 7.78 2.61
C ASP A 194 17.90 7.42 4.10
N ALA A 195 18.04 8.39 4.99
CA ALA A 195 17.83 8.20 6.42
C ALA A 195 16.39 7.83 6.79
N ASP A 196 15.41 8.25 5.98
CA ASP A 196 14.00 7.97 6.21
C ASP A 196 13.56 6.60 5.69
N LYS A 197 14.32 6.02 4.75
CA LYS A 197 13.97 4.71 4.14
C LYS A 197 13.88 3.57 5.15
N ALA A 198 14.60 3.68 6.28
CA ALA A 198 14.55 2.71 7.36
C ALA A 198 13.36 2.91 8.32
N LEU A 199 12.66 4.05 8.24
CA LEU A 199 11.51 4.34 9.08
C LEU A 199 10.27 3.58 8.60
N THR A 200 9.33 3.38 9.51
CA THR A 200 8.01 2.84 9.15
C THR A 200 7.24 3.87 8.32
N HIS A 201 6.75 3.47 7.16
CA HIS A 201 5.88 4.28 6.32
C HIS A 201 4.45 3.75 6.34
N ARG A 202 3.49 4.65 6.21
CA ARG A 202 2.06 4.32 6.09
C ARG A 202 1.48 5.01 4.86
N ILE A 203 0.80 4.22 4.05
CA ILE A 203 -0.05 4.72 2.97
C ILE A 203 -1.46 4.89 3.55
N ALA A 204 -2.06 6.03 3.30
CA ALA A 204 -3.45 6.33 3.61
C ALA A 204 -4.25 6.37 2.31
N LEU A 205 -5.27 5.55 2.21
CA LEU A 205 -6.23 5.52 1.11
C LEU A 205 -7.60 5.92 1.66
N GLN A 206 -8.14 7.01 1.14
CA GLN A 206 -9.51 7.45 1.43
C GLN A 206 -10.37 7.13 0.22
N LEU A 207 -11.35 6.26 0.41
CA LEU A 207 -12.32 5.89 -0.61
C LEU A 207 -13.64 6.60 -0.34
N SER A 208 -14.23 7.19 -1.38
CA SER A 208 -15.61 7.65 -1.38
C SER A 208 -16.34 6.84 -2.44
N TYR A 209 -17.23 6.00 -2.02
CA TYR A 209 -17.97 5.07 -2.88
C TYR A 209 -19.46 5.27 -2.67
N THR A 210 -20.21 5.30 -3.76
CA THR A 210 -21.68 5.27 -3.73
C THR A 210 -22.10 3.93 -4.30
N ASN A 211 -22.80 3.15 -3.51
CA ASN A 211 -23.38 1.88 -3.90
C ASN A 211 -24.59 2.12 -4.76
#